data_84b1826cc11d003de2dccaffa9495c8f
#
_entry.id   84b1826cc11d003de2dccaffa9495c8f
#
_cell.length_a   1.000
_cell.length_b   1.000
_cell.length_c   1.000
_cell.angle_alpha   90.00
_cell.angle_beta   90.00
_cell.angle_gamma   90.00
#
_symmetry.space_group_name_H-M   'P 1'
#
loop_
_entity.id
_entity.type
_entity.pdbx_description
1 polymer ?
#
loop_
_entity_poly.entity_id
_entity_poly.type
_entity_poly.pdbx_seq_one_letter_code
_entity_poly.pdbx_strand_id
1 'polypeptide(L)'
;MKGLYKKIREWISFKKSFVSEKNGTIFVSRFFGSVEMVVGHCFQSGPYIDRLFRKLLRFIPKDHAPKDVLLLGLGGGGAVREIKRRFPKAHIVAVEYDPVMVEIAQTIYLNARDLESVEIVVGDARDQMSLSSKRYDVIFVDLFVGSSVSPLLETDLFLKQLVLSLHRDGYLAVNFYKQKKNISVLFDRFFSRWSDVRYASNKMAIYRNFGQGKIGDPVPDGFVDRQQSRIYLDVETMDDKNMEVIGEAGCLGVRTHHRLYCVDTYSSFKEPNVETSPAPRVVFWKPFDNQHVQGWIKNWFDDVSEQRGIGIITEQNKETYWKEWSSHARRHREKWLREEKYEIVPVQIEEFSEAFHASKKIEWLTRTGFIRVLKFRLKRHPENVRLFAARDKQTQEIIAGLAVVQYPDIRQSIHTVSFIHDKARHTSVGVGLIHHWYEQGIKEGIRYFNFGLVWKKGNPRAWKGYSVFKRQFNLYLVCYPKAVWKFFW
;
A
#
# COMPACT_ATOMS: atom_id res chain seq x y z
N MET A 1 -20.42 56.99 -9.83
CA MET A 1 -21.61 56.09 -9.72
C MET A 1 -21.68 55.01 -10.83
N LYS A 2 -21.53 55.39 -12.15
CA LYS A 2 -21.60 54.35 -13.24
C LYS A 2 -20.59 53.23 -13.12
N GLY A 3 -19.38 53.48 -12.67
CA GLY A 3 -18.35 52.43 -12.50
C GLY A 3 -18.61 51.49 -11.31
N LEU A 4 -19.19 51.94 -10.22
CA LEU A 4 -19.57 51.15 -9.08
C LEU A 4 -20.76 50.21 -9.42
N TYR A 5 -21.75 50.78 -10.13
CA TYR A 5 -22.92 50.01 -10.60
C TYR A 5 -22.52 48.87 -11.60
N LYS A 6 -21.58 49.19 -12.51
CA LYS A 6 -21.00 48.18 -13.39
C LYS A 6 -20.28 47.05 -12.63
N LYS A 7 -19.45 47.39 -11.64
CA LYS A 7 -18.76 46.40 -10.78
C LYS A 7 -19.75 45.54 -10.00
N ILE A 8 -20.78 46.16 -9.39
CA ILE A 8 -21.84 45.46 -8.67
C ILE A 8 -22.61 44.51 -9.60
N ARG A 9 -22.98 44.96 -10.81
CA ARG A 9 -23.66 44.13 -11.80
C ARG A 9 -22.79 42.97 -12.26
N GLU A 10 -21.51 43.18 -12.52
CA GLU A 10 -20.57 42.13 -12.92
C GLU A 10 -20.32 41.14 -11.76
N TRP A 11 -20.40 41.60 -10.51
CA TRP A 11 -20.32 40.73 -9.34
C TRP A 11 -21.58 39.88 -9.16
N ILE A 12 -22.76 40.43 -9.47
CA ILE A 12 -24.03 39.71 -9.36
C ILE A 12 -24.17 38.71 -10.49
N SER A 13 -23.89 39.10 -11.75
CA SER A 13 -24.06 38.21 -12.91
C SER A 13 -23.21 38.67 -14.08
N PHE A 14 -22.40 37.79 -14.64
CA PHE A 14 -21.82 37.98 -15.99
C PHE A 14 -21.79 36.65 -16.77
N LYS A 15 -21.76 36.74 -18.09
CA LYS A 15 -21.45 35.63 -18.99
C LYS A 15 -20.39 36.12 -19.97
N LYS A 16 -19.33 35.29 -20.14
CA LYS A 16 -18.27 35.50 -21.11
C LYS A 16 -18.01 34.23 -21.85
N SER A 17 -17.59 34.32 -23.10
CA SER A 17 -17.09 33.20 -23.88
C SER A 17 -15.64 33.47 -24.27
N PHE A 18 -14.85 32.44 -24.26
CA PHE A 18 -13.46 32.43 -24.67
C PHE A 18 -13.31 31.37 -25.76
N VAL A 19 -12.45 31.63 -26.73
CA VAL A 19 -12.15 30.67 -27.80
C VAL A 19 -10.77 30.08 -27.55
N SER A 20 -10.71 28.77 -27.49
CA SER A 20 -9.48 28.02 -27.35
C SER A 20 -9.29 27.05 -28.51
N GLU A 21 -8.06 26.95 -29.01
CA GLU A 21 -7.70 25.95 -30.02
C GLU A 21 -7.82 24.51 -29.48
N LYS A 22 -7.66 24.32 -28.17
CA LYS A 22 -7.65 23.00 -27.51
C LYS A 22 -9.04 22.54 -27.11
N ASN A 23 -9.88 23.46 -26.61
CA ASN A 23 -11.17 23.13 -26.02
C ASN A 23 -12.37 23.74 -26.75
N GLY A 24 -12.14 24.48 -27.85
CA GLY A 24 -13.18 25.19 -28.56
C GLY A 24 -13.74 26.35 -27.73
N THR A 25 -15.06 26.53 -27.73
CA THR A 25 -15.68 27.62 -26.98
C THR A 25 -15.84 27.25 -25.50
N ILE A 26 -15.27 28.08 -24.63
CA ILE A 26 -15.34 27.98 -23.17
C ILE A 26 -16.31 29.04 -22.68
N PHE A 27 -17.37 28.65 -21.99
CA PHE A 27 -18.32 29.55 -21.37
C PHE A 27 -18.04 29.73 -19.88
N VAL A 28 -17.91 30.98 -19.46
CA VAL A 28 -17.74 31.34 -18.04
C VAL A 28 -18.92 32.20 -17.63
N SER A 29 -19.59 31.80 -16.58
CA SER A 29 -20.70 32.55 -15.98
C SER A 29 -20.48 32.75 -14.49
N ARG A 30 -20.92 33.93 -14.01
CA ARG A 30 -20.98 34.23 -12.56
C ARG A 30 -22.40 34.55 -12.20
N PHE A 31 -22.83 34.03 -11.09
CA PHE A 31 -24.11 34.31 -10.49
C PHE A 31 -23.98 34.35 -8.97
N PHE A 32 -24.30 35.49 -8.35
CA PHE A 32 -24.12 35.77 -6.92
C PHE A 32 -22.78 35.29 -6.36
N GLY A 33 -21.68 35.68 -7.01
CA GLY A 33 -20.32 35.33 -6.59
C GLY A 33 -19.87 33.89 -6.93
N SER A 34 -20.79 33.02 -7.31
CA SER A 34 -20.47 31.67 -7.79
C SER A 34 -20.06 31.72 -9.27
N VAL A 35 -18.89 31.21 -9.59
CA VAL A 35 -18.37 31.17 -10.97
C VAL A 35 -18.38 29.73 -11.47
N GLU A 36 -18.90 29.52 -12.66
CA GLU A 36 -18.96 28.23 -13.35
C GLU A 36 -18.27 28.34 -14.70
N MET A 37 -17.58 27.30 -15.10
CA MET A 37 -16.96 27.15 -16.40
C MET A 37 -17.42 25.87 -17.06
N VAL A 38 -17.84 26.01 -18.32
CA VAL A 38 -18.39 24.90 -19.11
C VAL A 38 -17.67 24.83 -20.45
N VAL A 39 -17.24 23.63 -20.83
CA VAL A 39 -16.74 23.29 -22.17
C VAL A 39 -17.66 22.24 -22.76
N GLY A 40 -18.25 22.52 -23.92
CA GLY A 40 -19.31 21.69 -24.47
C GLY A 40 -20.46 21.55 -23.48
N HIS A 41 -20.69 20.33 -22.96
CA HIS A 41 -21.76 20.06 -21.98
C HIS A 41 -21.19 19.65 -20.60
N CYS A 42 -19.90 19.88 -20.34
CA CYS A 42 -19.23 19.47 -19.12
C CYS A 42 -18.79 20.67 -18.28
N PHE A 43 -19.10 20.61 -16.98
CA PHE A 43 -18.54 21.54 -16.01
C PHE A 43 -17.05 21.24 -15.80
N GLN A 44 -16.21 22.25 -16.06
CA GLN A 44 -14.76 22.19 -15.83
C GLN A 44 -14.38 22.83 -14.50
N SER A 45 -15.22 23.75 -13.98
CA SER A 45 -15.08 24.35 -12.67
C SER A 45 -16.41 24.90 -12.17
N GLY A 46 -16.48 25.18 -10.88
CA GLY A 46 -17.66 25.72 -10.22
C GLY A 46 -18.04 24.93 -8.98
N PRO A 47 -19.18 25.28 -8.34
CA PRO A 47 -19.61 24.67 -7.08
C PRO A 47 -19.73 23.15 -7.10
N TYR A 48 -20.04 22.58 -8.26
CA TYR A 48 -20.10 21.14 -8.45
C TYR A 48 -18.72 20.49 -8.30
N ILE A 49 -17.72 21.02 -9.00
CA ILE A 49 -16.33 20.53 -8.96
C ILE A 49 -15.71 20.76 -7.58
N ASP A 50 -15.95 21.93 -6.97
CA ASP A 50 -15.50 22.23 -5.61
C ASP A 50 -16.03 21.19 -4.62
N ARG A 51 -17.32 20.83 -4.68
CA ARG A 51 -17.89 19.80 -3.80
C ARG A 51 -17.32 18.41 -4.06
N LEU A 52 -17.05 18.09 -5.33
CA LEU A 52 -16.40 16.83 -5.71
C LEU A 52 -15.02 16.72 -5.07
N PHE A 53 -14.15 17.73 -5.25
CA PHE A 53 -12.80 17.76 -4.65
C PHE A 53 -12.86 17.80 -3.13
N ARG A 54 -13.77 18.55 -2.54
CA ARG A 54 -13.99 18.57 -1.09
C ARG A 54 -14.33 17.19 -0.53
N LYS A 55 -15.17 16.43 -1.24
CA LYS A 55 -15.52 15.05 -0.87
C LYS A 55 -14.33 14.13 -1.03
N LEU A 56 -13.59 14.24 -2.15
CA LEU A 56 -12.40 13.46 -2.45
C LEU A 56 -11.32 13.65 -1.37
N LEU A 57 -11.00 14.88 -1.02
CA LEU A 57 -9.97 15.24 -0.05
C LEU A 57 -10.23 14.69 1.37
N ARG A 58 -11.47 14.34 1.72
CA ARG A 58 -11.80 13.69 3.01
C ARG A 58 -11.20 12.30 3.16
N PHE A 59 -10.92 11.61 2.05
CA PHE A 59 -10.32 10.28 2.05
C PHE A 59 -8.79 10.31 2.19
N ILE A 60 -8.16 11.49 2.03
CA ILE A 60 -6.74 11.68 2.37
C ILE A 60 -6.71 12.13 3.84
N PRO A 61 -6.05 11.36 4.73
CA PRO A 61 -5.98 11.68 6.15
C PRO A 61 -5.41 13.07 6.40
N LYS A 62 -5.93 13.79 7.40
CA LYS A 62 -5.42 15.14 7.75
C LYS A 62 -3.96 15.12 8.16
N ASP A 63 -3.58 14.06 8.83
CA ASP A 63 -2.24 13.84 9.35
C ASP A 63 -1.23 13.46 8.25
N HIS A 64 -1.70 13.17 7.03
CA HIS A 64 -0.80 12.98 5.88
C HIS A 64 -0.01 14.26 5.58
N ALA A 65 -0.63 15.45 5.77
CA ALA A 65 -0.02 16.78 5.65
C ALA A 65 0.96 16.90 4.47
N PRO A 66 0.48 16.77 3.20
CA PRO A 66 1.33 16.77 2.03
C PRO A 66 2.10 18.09 1.90
N LYS A 67 3.39 18.02 1.55
CA LYS A 67 4.24 19.16 1.25
C LYS A 67 4.15 19.53 -0.23
N ASP A 68 4.25 18.52 -1.10
CA ASP A 68 4.25 18.66 -2.55
C ASP A 68 3.05 17.95 -3.16
N VAL A 69 2.27 18.69 -3.93
CA VAL A 69 1.06 18.21 -4.62
C VAL A 69 1.19 18.48 -6.11
N LEU A 70 0.93 17.48 -6.95
CA LEU A 70 0.82 17.62 -8.38
C LEU A 70 -0.67 17.57 -8.79
N LEU A 71 -1.12 18.53 -9.55
CA LEU A 71 -2.45 18.56 -10.16
C LEU A 71 -2.30 18.52 -11.67
N LEU A 72 -2.68 17.43 -12.30
CA LEU A 72 -2.72 17.25 -13.74
C LEU A 72 -4.15 17.55 -14.23
N GLY A 73 -4.30 18.70 -14.88
CA GLY A 73 -5.57 19.32 -15.24
C GLY A 73 -5.99 20.39 -14.22
N LEU A 74 -5.81 21.66 -14.56
CA LEU A 74 -6.16 22.80 -13.71
C LEU A 74 -7.65 23.14 -13.78
N GLY A 75 -8.21 23.08 -15.00
CA GLY A 75 -9.52 23.64 -15.28
C GLY A 75 -9.58 25.12 -14.86
N GLY A 76 -10.65 25.54 -14.20
CA GLY A 76 -10.74 26.90 -13.65
C GLY A 76 -10.08 27.08 -12.27
N GLY A 77 -9.39 26.06 -11.73
CA GLY A 77 -8.69 26.17 -10.44
C GLY A 77 -9.52 25.81 -9.21
N GLY A 78 -10.74 25.26 -9.36
CA GLY A 78 -11.56 24.82 -8.22
C GLY A 78 -10.86 23.78 -7.36
N ALA A 79 -10.12 22.86 -7.97
CA ALA A 79 -9.29 21.87 -7.29
C ALA A 79 -8.21 22.54 -6.43
N VAL A 80 -7.51 23.56 -6.95
CA VAL A 80 -6.47 24.31 -6.22
C VAL A 80 -7.05 24.91 -4.95
N ARG A 81 -8.19 25.60 -5.01
CA ARG A 81 -8.84 26.17 -3.82
C ARG A 81 -9.15 25.14 -2.75
N GLU A 82 -9.72 24.02 -3.14
CA GLU A 82 -10.09 22.97 -2.18
C GLU A 82 -8.86 22.27 -1.57
N ILE A 83 -7.78 22.08 -2.37
CA ILE A 83 -6.50 21.55 -1.88
C ILE A 83 -5.88 22.53 -0.87
N LYS A 84 -5.78 23.82 -1.20
CA LYS A 84 -5.24 24.87 -0.29
C LYS A 84 -6.08 24.98 0.99
N ARG A 85 -7.41 24.89 0.88
CA ARG A 85 -8.28 24.91 2.05
C ARG A 85 -8.03 23.72 2.98
N ARG A 86 -7.72 22.53 2.43
CA ARG A 86 -7.48 21.32 3.19
C ARG A 86 -6.05 21.22 3.72
N PHE A 87 -5.08 21.67 2.91
CA PHE A 87 -3.65 21.60 3.13
C PHE A 87 -3.00 22.96 2.84
N PRO A 88 -3.17 23.95 3.74
CA PRO A 88 -2.76 25.34 3.47
C PRO A 88 -1.26 25.52 3.19
N LYS A 89 -0.42 24.63 3.74
CA LYS A 89 1.05 24.67 3.58
C LYS A 89 1.57 23.88 2.37
N ALA A 90 0.69 23.23 1.61
CA ALA A 90 1.12 22.45 0.45
C ALA A 90 1.58 23.39 -0.68
N HIS A 91 2.72 23.04 -1.27
CA HIS A 91 3.15 23.57 -2.55
C HIS A 91 2.45 22.79 -3.65
N ILE A 92 1.79 23.46 -4.59
CA ILE A 92 1.01 22.85 -5.66
C ILE A 92 1.69 23.14 -6.99
N VAL A 93 2.00 22.12 -7.76
CA VAL A 93 2.33 22.25 -9.20
C VAL A 93 1.08 21.82 -9.97
N ALA A 94 0.49 22.76 -10.73
CA ALA A 94 -0.68 22.52 -11.54
C ALA A 94 -0.31 22.57 -13.02
N VAL A 95 -0.53 21.50 -13.76
CA VAL A 95 -0.22 21.39 -15.19
C VAL A 95 -1.52 21.49 -15.98
N GLU A 96 -1.55 22.41 -16.94
CA GLU A 96 -2.71 22.61 -17.81
C GLU A 96 -2.25 22.73 -19.27
N TYR A 97 -2.92 21.98 -20.12
CA TYR A 97 -2.59 21.92 -21.55
C TYR A 97 -3.06 23.14 -22.34
N ASP A 98 -4.14 23.78 -21.89
CA ASP A 98 -4.78 24.89 -22.57
C ASP A 98 -4.42 26.23 -21.90
N PRO A 99 -3.64 27.10 -22.58
CA PRO A 99 -3.27 28.40 -22.02
C PRO A 99 -4.49 29.32 -21.76
N VAL A 100 -5.59 29.18 -22.52
CA VAL A 100 -6.82 29.93 -22.27
C VAL A 100 -7.49 29.53 -20.96
N MET A 101 -7.44 28.24 -20.61
CA MET A 101 -7.91 27.76 -19.30
C MET A 101 -7.09 28.34 -18.18
N VAL A 102 -5.76 28.42 -18.33
CA VAL A 102 -4.87 29.04 -17.35
C VAL A 102 -5.20 30.53 -17.17
N GLU A 103 -5.38 31.27 -18.26
CA GLU A 103 -5.78 32.69 -18.21
C GLU A 103 -7.10 32.86 -17.43
N ILE A 104 -8.12 32.06 -17.75
CA ILE A 104 -9.41 32.08 -17.04
C ILE A 104 -9.25 31.74 -15.56
N ALA A 105 -8.45 30.72 -15.23
CA ALA A 105 -8.19 30.32 -13.86
C ALA A 105 -7.56 31.46 -13.05
N GLN A 106 -6.51 32.08 -13.58
CA GLN A 106 -5.76 33.15 -12.91
C GLN A 106 -6.53 34.47 -12.82
N THR A 107 -7.35 34.79 -13.82
CA THR A 107 -8.02 36.11 -13.86
C THR A 107 -9.42 36.10 -13.28
N ILE A 108 -10.10 34.98 -13.25
CA ILE A 108 -11.52 34.91 -12.87
C ILE A 108 -11.78 34.03 -11.63
N TYR A 109 -11.05 32.93 -11.47
CA TYR A 109 -11.34 31.93 -10.43
C TYR A 109 -10.44 32.02 -9.21
N LEU A 110 -9.12 32.17 -9.42
CA LEU A 110 -8.13 32.16 -8.35
C LEU A 110 -7.81 33.59 -7.94
N ASN A 111 -7.73 33.82 -6.67
CA ASN A 111 -7.25 35.11 -6.11
C ASN A 111 -5.78 34.98 -5.69
N ALA A 112 -5.16 36.11 -5.31
CA ALA A 112 -3.74 36.12 -4.92
C ALA A 112 -3.40 35.14 -3.79
N ARG A 113 -4.33 34.94 -2.82
CA ARG A 113 -4.15 33.95 -1.74
C ARG A 113 -4.21 32.52 -2.26
N ASP A 114 -5.08 32.24 -3.23
CA ASP A 114 -5.18 30.90 -3.84
C ASP A 114 -3.91 30.56 -4.63
N LEU A 115 -3.26 31.57 -5.22
CA LEU A 115 -2.03 31.43 -6.02
C LEU A 115 -0.75 31.37 -5.15
N GLU A 116 -0.84 31.68 -3.88
CA GLU A 116 0.30 31.56 -2.98
C GLU A 116 0.79 30.11 -2.90
N SER A 117 2.08 29.87 -3.18
CA SER A 117 2.69 28.53 -3.26
C SER A 117 2.04 27.62 -4.31
N VAL A 118 1.58 28.20 -5.43
CA VAL A 118 1.05 27.46 -6.58
C VAL A 118 1.87 27.83 -7.81
N GLU A 119 2.49 26.83 -8.41
CA GLU A 119 3.17 26.90 -9.70
C GLU A 119 2.22 26.41 -10.78
N ILE A 120 1.91 27.20 -11.78
CA ILE A 120 1.08 26.82 -12.91
C ILE A 120 1.97 26.65 -14.13
N VAL A 121 1.97 25.44 -14.70
CA VAL A 121 2.75 25.05 -15.86
C VAL A 121 1.79 24.86 -17.04
N VAL A 122 1.97 25.65 -18.11
CA VAL A 122 1.27 25.44 -19.38
C VAL A 122 2.01 24.36 -20.17
N GLY A 123 1.38 23.20 -20.40
CA GLY A 123 2.03 22.10 -21.11
C GLY A 123 1.29 20.78 -21.04
N ASP A 124 1.78 19.81 -21.79
CA ASP A 124 1.25 18.44 -21.77
C ASP A 124 1.69 17.71 -20.49
N ALA A 125 0.74 17.08 -19.82
CA ALA A 125 1.00 16.31 -18.61
C ALA A 125 2.04 15.19 -18.81
N ARG A 126 2.12 14.59 -19.99
CA ARG A 126 3.10 13.57 -20.35
C ARG A 126 4.51 14.13 -20.34
N ASP A 127 4.69 15.29 -20.98
CA ASP A 127 6.00 15.91 -21.11
C ASP A 127 6.50 16.39 -19.73
N GLN A 128 5.62 17.03 -18.97
CA GLN A 128 5.94 17.47 -17.61
C GLN A 128 6.36 16.30 -16.70
N MET A 129 5.67 15.17 -16.79
CA MET A 129 6.01 13.98 -16.02
C MET A 129 7.30 13.30 -16.47
N SER A 130 7.66 13.41 -17.76
CA SER A 130 8.87 12.84 -18.33
C SER A 130 10.12 13.67 -18.00
N LEU A 131 9.97 14.99 -17.90
CA LEU A 131 11.07 15.93 -17.66
C LEU A 131 11.39 16.10 -16.17
N SER A 132 10.45 15.80 -15.29
CA SER A 132 10.58 16.04 -13.86
C SER A 132 11.03 14.77 -13.12
N SER A 133 12.14 14.87 -12.38
CA SER A 133 12.54 13.86 -11.37
C SER A 133 11.88 14.10 -10.00
N LYS A 134 11.07 15.14 -9.86
CA LYS A 134 10.39 15.49 -8.61
C LYS A 134 9.34 14.43 -8.24
N ARG A 135 9.26 14.12 -6.95
CA ARG A 135 8.20 13.26 -6.39
C ARG A 135 7.23 14.10 -5.58
N TYR A 136 5.99 13.64 -5.55
CA TYR A 136 4.87 14.32 -4.90
C TYR A 136 4.23 13.45 -3.83
N ASP A 137 3.73 14.05 -2.77
CA ASP A 137 2.98 13.36 -1.72
C ASP A 137 1.57 13.00 -2.17
N VAL A 138 1.00 13.84 -3.04
CA VAL A 138 -0.32 13.62 -3.64
C VAL A 138 -0.29 14.02 -5.11
N ILE A 139 -0.85 13.15 -5.97
CA ILE A 139 -1.08 13.46 -7.38
C ILE A 139 -2.58 13.39 -7.66
N PHE A 140 -3.14 14.44 -8.23
CA PHE A 140 -4.49 14.46 -8.78
C PHE A 140 -4.42 14.39 -10.30
N VAL A 141 -5.18 13.46 -10.90
CA VAL A 141 -5.29 13.29 -12.35
C VAL A 141 -6.72 13.60 -12.75
N ASP A 142 -6.91 14.77 -13.33
CA ASP A 142 -8.20 15.31 -13.79
C ASP A 142 -8.09 15.79 -15.25
N LEU A 143 -7.56 14.90 -16.12
CA LEU A 143 -7.22 15.19 -17.50
C LEU A 143 -8.41 14.96 -18.43
N PHE A 144 -8.85 16.03 -19.07
CA PHE A 144 -9.91 16.01 -20.06
C PHE A 144 -9.47 16.62 -21.39
N VAL A 145 -10.05 16.12 -22.48
CA VAL A 145 -10.02 16.74 -23.81
C VAL A 145 -11.47 16.97 -24.21
N GLY A 146 -11.91 18.22 -24.20
CA GLY A 146 -13.30 18.57 -24.34
C GLY A 146 -14.17 17.97 -23.24
N SER A 147 -15.07 17.04 -23.59
CA SER A 147 -15.97 16.36 -22.64
C SER A 147 -15.54 14.93 -22.27
N SER A 148 -14.39 14.47 -22.74
CA SER A 148 -13.91 13.09 -22.55
C SER A 148 -12.64 13.06 -21.72
N VAL A 149 -12.46 11.99 -20.95
CA VAL A 149 -11.21 11.74 -20.23
C VAL A 149 -10.09 11.47 -21.24
N SER A 150 -8.91 12.01 -20.97
CA SER A 150 -7.76 11.89 -21.85
C SER A 150 -7.35 10.43 -22.12
N PRO A 151 -7.08 10.04 -23.38
CA PRO A 151 -6.55 8.71 -23.71
C PRO A 151 -5.21 8.39 -23.04
N LEU A 152 -4.49 9.42 -22.59
CA LEU A 152 -3.22 9.28 -21.87
C LEU A 152 -3.35 8.32 -20.67
N LEU A 153 -4.51 8.28 -20.01
CA LEU A 153 -4.79 7.41 -18.88
C LEU A 153 -4.81 5.91 -19.23
N GLU A 154 -4.85 5.57 -20.50
CA GLU A 154 -4.85 4.18 -21.00
C GLU A 154 -3.42 3.68 -21.31
N THR A 155 -2.40 4.53 -21.23
CA THR A 155 -1.03 4.19 -21.63
C THR A 155 -0.19 3.69 -20.46
N ASP A 156 0.43 2.52 -20.62
CA ASP A 156 1.32 1.94 -19.59
C ASP A 156 2.51 2.87 -19.24
N LEU A 157 3.00 3.64 -20.22
CA LEU A 157 4.09 4.59 -20.01
C LEU A 157 3.69 5.68 -19.01
N PHE A 158 2.53 6.30 -19.19
CA PHE A 158 2.02 7.33 -18.28
C PHE A 158 1.77 6.77 -16.87
N LEU A 159 1.21 5.56 -16.77
CA LEU A 159 1.00 4.90 -15.49
C LEU A 159 2.32 4.63 -14.76
N LYS A 160 3.37 4.21 -15.48
CA LYS A 160 4.72 4.05 -14.91
C LYS A 160 5.30 5.38 -14.44
N GLN A 161 5.12 6.46 -15.20
CA GLN A 161 5.55 7.80 -14.81
C GLN A 161 4.85 8.28 -13.54
N LEU A 162 3.53 8.07 -13.41
CA LEU A 162 2.78 8.37 -12.18
C LEU A 162 3.36 7.63 -10.95
N VAL A 163 3.75 6.36 -11.12
CA VAL A 163 4.40 5.60 -10.05
C VAL A 163 5.72 6.22 -9.63
N LEU A 164 6.57 6.59 -10.61
CA LEU A 164 7.89 7.16 -10.35
C LEU A 164 7.81 8.54 -9.69
N SER A 165 6.79 9.33 -10.07
CA SER A 165 6.58 10.69 -9.56
C SER A 165 5.80 10.74 -8.24
N LEU A 166 5.24 9.64 -7.77
CA LEU A 166 4.53 9.60 -6.50
C LEU A 166 5.46 9.10 -5.39
N HIS A 167 5.55 9.86 -4.31
CA HIS A 167 6.24 9.38 -3.11
C HIS A 167 5.64 8.05 -2.64
N ARG A 168 6.46 7.24 -2.01
CA ARG A 168 5.98 6.08 -1.29
C ARG A 168 4.99 6.54 -0.21
N ASP A 169 3.91 5.81 -0.02
CA ASP A 169 2.73 6.20 0.78
C ASP A 169 1.96 7.42 0.28
N GLY A 170 2.35 8.00 -0.83
CA GLY A 170 1.61 9.07 -1.50
C GLY A 170 0.25 8.60 -2.00
N TYR A 171 -0.63 9.55 -2.23
CA TYR A 171 -1.97 9.32 -2.73
C TYR A 171 -2.10 9.76 -4.18
N LEU A 172 -2.67 8.89 -5.01
CA LEU A 172 -3.05 9.20 -6.38
C LEU A 172 -4.58 9.22 -6.46
N ALA A 173 -5.16 10.34 -6.88
CA ALA A 173 -6.59 10.47 -7.11
C ALA A 173 -6.86 10.67 -8.60
N VAL A 174 -7.70 9.83 -9.20
CA VAL A 174 -7.95 9.83 -10.64
C VAL A 174 -9.44 10.00 -10.91
N ASN A 175 -9.79 10.94 -11.80
CA ASN A 175 -11.16 11.13 -12.27
C ASN A 175 -11.45 10.25 -13.50
N PHE A 176 -12.46 9.39 -13.38
CA PHE A 176 -12.94 8.46 -14.43
C PHE A 176 -14.33 8.85 -14.94
N TYR A 177 -14.62 10.13 -15.04
CA TYR A 177 -15.92 10.62 -15.48
C TYR A 177 -16.38 10.02 -16.82
N LYS A 178 -17.60 9.47 -16.85
CA LYS A 178 -18.25 8.89 -18.04
C LYS A 178 -17.43 7.85 -18.83
N GLN A 179 -16.42 7.22 -18.21
CA GLN A 179 -15.67 6.19 -18.90
C GLN A 179 -16.52 4.93 -19.12
N LYS A 180 -16.66 4.54 -20.41
CA LYS A 180 -17.35 3.29 -20.81
C LYS A 180 -16.49 2.06 -20.53
N LYS A 181 -15.15 2.15 -20.70
CA LYS A 181 -14.20 1.09 -20.39
C LYS A 181 -13.81 1.16 -18.91
N ASN A 182 -13.55 0.03 -18.30
CA ASN A 182 -13.09 -0.01 -16.91
C ASN A 182 -11.58 0.27 -16.80
N ILE A 183 -11.15 1.48 -17.18
CA ILE A 183 -9.76 1.92 -17.14
C ILE A 183 -9.17 1.79 -15.71
N SER A 184 -10.02 1.87 -14.68
CA SER A 184 -9.55 1.72 -13.30
C SER A 184 -8.84 0.39 -13.04
N VAL A 185 -9.09 -0.65 -13.84
CA VAL A 185 -8.36 -1.93 -13.77
C VAL A 185 -6.89 -1.77 -14.16
N LEU A 186 -6.56 -0.87 -15.08
CA LEU A 186 -5.18 -0.60 -15.46
C LEU A 186 -4.42 0.03 -14.27
N PHE A 187 -5.06 0.97 -13.56
CA PHE A 187 -4.48 1.57 -12.36
C PHE A 187 -4.31 0.56 -11.22
N ASP A 188 -5.24 -0.39 -11.07
CA ASP A 188 -5.15 -1.45 -10.06
C ASP A 188 -3.91 -2.36 -10.27
N ARG A 189 -3.30 -2.37 -11.49
CA ARG A 189 -2.04 -3.08 -11.78
C ARG A 189 -0.82 -2.39 -11.17
N PHE A 190 -0.86 -1.08 -11.01
CA PHE A 190 0.27 -0.25 -10.59
C PHE A 190 0.13 0.30 -9.16
N PHE A 191 -1.10 0.47 -8.69
CA PHE A 191 -1.40 1.11 -7.42
C PHE A 191 -2.38 0.29 -6.59
N SER A 192 -2.30 0.40 -5.28
CA SER A 192 -3.30 -0.20 -4.39
C SER A 192 -4.50 0.72 -4.24
N ARG A 193 -5.68 0.25 -4.63
CA ARG A 193 -6.92 1.00 -4.48
C ARG A 193 -7.24 1.24 -3.01
N TRP A 194 -7.32 2.53 -2.65
CA TRP A 194 -7.61 2.99 -1.29
C TRP A 194 -9.10 3.21 -1.07
N SER A 195 -9.76 3.93 -2.00
CA SER A 195 -11.17 4.25 -1.92
C SER A 195 -11.77 4.59 -3.28
N ASP A 196 -13.08 4.43 -3.42
CA ASP A 196 -13.87 4.95 -4.53
C ASP A 196 -14.76 6.11 -4.04
N VAL A 197 -14.75 7.22 -4.77
CA VAL A 197 -15.56 8.40 -4.48
C VAL A 197 -16.53 8.61 -5.63
N ARG A 198 -17.84 8.59 -5.31
CA ARG A 198 -18.89 8.93 -6.26
C ARG A 198 -19.54 10.24 -5.84
N TYR A 199 -19.72 11.15 -6.80
CA TYR A 199 -20.45 12.38 -6.61
C TYR A 199 -21.21 12.71 -7.90
N ALA A 200 -22.55 12.60 -7.85
CA ALA A 200 -23.43 12.62 -9.01
C ALA A 200 -22.93 11.68 -10.12
N SER A 201 -22.64 12.17 -11.32
CA SER A 201 -22.14 11.38 -12.44
C SER A 201 -20.62 11.13 -12.43
N ASN A 202 -19.87 11.78 -11.52
CA ASN A 202 -18.44 11.58 -11.40
C ASN A 202 -18.10 10.34 -10.57
N LYS A 203 -17.12 9.58 -11.07
CA LYS A 203 -16.47 8.47 -10.37
C LYS A 203 -14.97 8.77 -10.29
N MET A 204 -14.46 8.94 -9.09
CA MET A 204 -13.04 9.06 -8.83
C MET A 204 -12.57 7.87 -8.02
N ALA A 205 -11.36 7.41 -8.28
CA ALA A 205 -10.71 6.43 -7.42
C ALA A 205 -9.47 7.04 -6.78
N ILE A 206 -9.27 6.70 -5.53
CA ILE A 206 -8.08 7.05 -4.77
C ILE A 206 -7.26 5.79 -4.64
N TYR A 207 -6.01 5.91 -5.01
CA TYR A 207 -5.00 4.89 -4.88
C TYR A 207 -3.92 5.33 -3.91
N ARG A 208 -3.17 4.38 -3.42
CA ARG A 208 -2.01 4.62 -2.59
C ARG A 208 -0.80 3.92 -3.17
N ASN A 209 0.33 4.62 -3.17
CA ASN A 209 1.61 4.04 -3.57
C ASN A 209 2.26 3.40 -2.35
N PHE A 210 2.09 2.10 -2.18
CA PHE A 210 2.73 1.37 -1.08
C PHE A 210 4.14 0.87 -1.42
N GLY A 211 4.76 1.44 -2.47
CA GLY A 211 5.98 0.88 -3.03
C GLY A 211 5.69 -0.48 -3.71
N GLN A 212 6.26 -0.70 -4.86
CA GLN A 212 5.87 -1.86 -5.65
C GLN A 212 6.59 -3.13 -5.21
N GLY A 213 5.80 -4.19 -4.93
CA GLY A 213 6.09 -5.53 -5.43
C GLY A 213 5.01 -5.83 -6.44
N LYS A 214 5.32 -5.91 -7.70
CA LYS A 214 4.40 -6.39 -8.73
C LYS A 214 4.32 -7.90 -8.66
N ILE A 215 3.14 -8.47 -8.98
CA ILE A 215 3.09 -9.86 -9.44
C ILE A 215 4.05 -9.95 -10.63
N GLY A 216 5.13 -10.73 -10.48
CA GLY A 216 6.18 -10.89 -11.50
C GLY A 216 7.37 -9.94 -11.42
N ASP A 217 7.47 -9.06 -10.41
CA ASP A 217 8.75 -8.40 -10.11
C ASP A 217 9.74 -9.47 -9.61
N PRO A 218 11.00 -9.42 -10.03
CA PRO A 218 12.01 -10.35 -9.52
C PRO A 218 12.05 -10.22 -8.00
N VAL A 219 12.01 -11.36 -7.34
CA VAL A 219 12.17 -11.44 -5.89
C VAL A 219 13.53 -10.82 -5.54
N PRO A 220 13.65 -10.09 -4.42
CA PRO A 220 14.91 -9.49 -4.03
C PRO A 220 16.05 -10.50 -4.04
N ASP A 221 17.20 -10.11 -4.61
CA ASP A 221 18.37 -10.98 -4.71
C ASP A 221 18.68 -11.62 -3.35
N GLY A 222 18.77 -12.96 -3.34
CA GLY A 222 19.06 -13.74 -2.14
C GLY A 222 17.89 -13.88 -1.17
N PHE A 223 16.66 -13.44 -1.50
CA PHE A 223 15.48 -13.78 -0.73
C PHE A 223 15.12 -15.25 -0.94
N VAL A 224 14.91 -15.95 0.18
CA VAL A 224 14.46 -17.34 0.20
C VAL A 224 13.20 -17.42 1.05
N ASP A 225 12.16 -18.10 0.61
CA ASP A 225 10.94 -18.25 1.42
C ASP A 225 11.21 -19.09 2.66
N ARG A 226 10.43 -18.85 3.72
CA ARG A 226 10.51 -19.57 4.99
C ARG A 226 10.42 -21.11 4.84
N GLN A 227 9.69 -21.60 3.84
CA GLN A 227 9.56 -23.03 3.56
C GLN A 227 10.86 -23.63 2.99
N GLN A 228 11.87 -22.81 2.72
CA GLN A 228 13.22 -23.25 2.40
C GLN A 228 14.16 -23.25 3.63
N SER A 229 13.66 -22.95 4.82
CA SER A 229 14.36 -23.13 6.09
C SER A 229 14.10 -24.51 6.66
N ARG A 230 15.15 -25.23 7.02
CA ARG A 230 15.03 -26.52 7.71
C ARG A 230 14.38 -26.37 9.08
N ILE A 231 14.68 -25.29 9.78
CA ILE A 231 14.07 -24.95 11.08
C ILE A 231 12.55 -24.77 10.93
N TYR A 232 12.11 -24.12 9.85
CA TYR A 232 10.68 -23.97 9.57
C TYR A 232 10.01 -25.32 9.30
N LEU A 233 10.60 -26.14 8.43
CA LEU A 233 10.05 -27.43 8.03
C LEU A 233 10.04 -28.45 9.17
N ASP A 234 11.04 -28.41 10.05
CA ASP A 234 11.07 -29.24 11.26
C ASP A 234 9.86 -28.97 12.19
N VAL A 235 9.41 -27.72 12.26
CA VAL A 235 8.18 -27.36 12.99
C VAL A 235 6.91 -27.76 12.22
N GLU A 236 6.90 -27.65 10.91
CA GLU A 236 5.73 -28.02 10.09
C GLU A 236 5.44 -29.53 10.12
N THR A 237 6.48 -30.37 10.24
CA THR A 237 6.32 -31.83 10.36
C THR A 237 5.82 -32.25 11.73
N MET A 238 5.92 -31.43 12.76
CA MET A 238 5.37 -31.59 14.12
C MET A 238 5.66 -32.98 14.75
N ASP A 239 6.82 -33.57 14.49
CA ASP A 239 7.17 -34.95 14.93
C ASP A 239 6.22 -36.04 14.36
N ASP A 240 5.47 -35.75 13.30
CA ASP A 240 4.65 -36.76 12.63
C ASP A 240 5.56 -37.76 11.92
N LYS A 241 5.51 -39.04 12.36
CA LYS A 241 6.31 -40.13 11.82
C LYS A 241 6.02 -40.42 10.34
N ASN A 242 4.90 -39.90 9.84
CA ASN A 242 4.51 -40.01 8.42
C ASN A 242 5.00 -38.84 7.58
N MET A 243 5.69 -37.88 8.16
CA MET A 243 6.21 -36.70 7.47
C MET A 243 7.73 -36.66 7.52
N GLU A 244 8.35 -36.32 6.40
CA GLU A 244 9.79 -36.10 6.29
C GLU A 244 10.11 -34.86 5.47
N VAL A 245 11.22 -34.20 5.79
CA VAL A 245 11.77 -33.11 4.98
C VAL A 245 12.55 -33.71 3.82
N ILE A 246 12.22 -33.31 2.61
CA ILE A 246 12.80 -33.80 1.35
C ILE A 246 13.43 -32.65 0.55
N GLY A 247 14.24 -33.04 -0.45
CA GLY A 247 14.86 -32.09 -1.38
C GLY A 247 16.18 -31.48 -0.87
N GLU A 248 16.68 -30.53 -1.62
CA GLU A 248 17.98 -29.87 -1.41
C GLU A 248 17.82 -28.35 -1.21
N ALA A 249 18.91 -27.69 -0.84
CA ALA A 249 18.91 -26.23 -0.66
C ALA A 249 18.35 -25.47 -1.88
N GLY A 250 17.37 -24.61 -1.64
CA GLY A 250 16.64 -23.88 -2.67
C GLY A 250 15.43 -24.60 -3.25
N CYS A 251 15.23 -25.89 -2.90
CA CYS A 251 14.04 -26.66 -3.27
C CYS A 251 13.67 -27.69 -2.21
N LEU A 252 13.56 -27.23 -0.95
CA LEU A 252 13.08 -28.09 0.15
C LEU A 252 11.58 -28.25 0.09
N GLY A 253 11.10 -29.40 0.53
CA GLY A 253 9.69 -29.74 0.64
C GLY A 253 9.41 -30.69 1.81
N VAL A 254 8.16 -31.07 1.94
CA VAL A 254 7.71 -32.06 2.91
C VAL A 254 7.04 -33.19 2.18
N ARG A 255 7.42 -34.42 2.49
CA ARG A 255 6.74 -35.63 2.06
C ARG A 255 5.86 -36.14 3.19
N THR A 256 4.62 -36.44 2.85
CA THR A 256 3.68 -37.13 3.73
C THR A 256 3.45 -38.54 3.18
N HIS A 257 3.74 -39.54 3.99
CA HIS A 257 3.53 -40.96 3.64
C HIS A 257 2.11 -41.39 3.97
N HIS A 258 1.40 -41.87 2.96
CA HIS A 258 0.14 -42.59 3.10
C HIS A 258 0.36 -44.09 2.77
N ARG A 259 -0.59 -44.91 3.14
CA ARG A 259 -0.46 -46.38 3.01
C ARG A 259 -0.13 -46.85 1.57
N LEU A 260 -0.62 -46.16 0.56
CA LEU A 260 -0.52 -46.56 -0.86
C LEU A 260 0.18 -45.53 -1.74
N TYR A 261 0.41 -44.33 -1.26
CA TYR A 261 0.99 -43.24 -2.05
C TYR A 261 1.69 -42.21 -1.12
N CYS A 262 2.47 -41.34 -1.71
CA CYS A 262 3.07 -40.20 -1.01
C CYS A 262 2.52 -38.88 -1.58
N VAL A 263 2.48 -37.87 -0.73
CA VAL A 263 2.19 -36.48 -1.10
C VAL A 263 3.41 -35.64 -0.81
N ASP A 264 4.02 -35.09 -1.85
CA ASP A 264 5.16 -34.19 -1.74
C ASP A 264 4.67 -32.74 -1.92
N THR A 265 5.03 -31.84 -1.01
CA THR A 265 4.65 -30.42 -1.07
C THR A 265 5.90 -29.55 -1.09
N TYR A 266 6.06 -28.77 -2.13
CA TYR A 266 7.18 -27.84 -2.31
C TYR A 266 6.70 -26.39 -2.40
N SER A 267 7.53 -25.47 -1.94
CA SER A 267 7.37 -24.02 -2.14
C SER A 267 8.74 -23.44 -2.46
N SER A 268 9.03 -23.24 -3.74
CA SER A 268 10.37 -22.91 -4.22
C SER A 268 10.34 -22.08 -5.49
N PHE A 269 11.46 -21.36 -5.78
CA PHE A 269 11.68 -20.71 -7.08
C PHE A 269 12.04 -21.71 -8.16
N LYS A 270 12.77 -22.76 -7.77
CA LYS A 270 13.20 -23.81 -8.67
C LYS A 270 12.14 -24.91 -8.74
N GLU A 271 11.85 -25.38 -9.92
CA GLU A 271 10.99 -26.55 -10.11
C GLU A 271 11.57 -27.76 -9.35
N PRO A 272 10.75 -28.48 -8.55
CA PRO A 272 11.24 -29.64 -7.85
C PRO A 272 11.66 -30.73 -8.83
N ASN A 273 12.87 -31.25 -8.62
CA ASN A 273 13.32 -32.45 -9.31
C ASN A 273 12.70 -33.65 -8.59
N VAL A 274 11.67 -34.24 -9.20
CA VAL A 274 10.99 -35.40 -8.66
C VAL A 274 11.57 -36.66 -9.31
N GLU A 275 12.45 -37.32 -8.58
CA GLU A 275 12.99 -38.60 -9.04
C GLU A 275 11.88 -39.68 -9.15
N THR A 276 12.01 -40.60 -10.08
CA THR A 276 11.13 -41.76 -10.19
C THR A 276 11.19 -42.61 -8.94
N SER A 277 10.04 -42.96 -8.39
CA SER A 277 9.92 -43.70 -7.15
C SER A 277 9.05 -44.96 -7.39
N PRO A 278 9.29 -46.03 -6.65
CA PRO A 278 8.47 -47.23 -6.72
C PRO A 278 7.04 -47.03 -6.20
N ALA A 279 6.75 -45.95 -5.49
CA ALA A 279 5.41 -45.63 -4.98
C ALA A 279 4.79 -44.45 -5.75
N PRO A 280 3.47 -44.49 -6.04
CA PRO A 280 2.76 -43.40 -6.65
C PRO A 280 2.88 -42.10 -5.81
N ARG A 281 3.08 -40.96 -6.48
CA ARG A 281 3.22 -39.67 -5.78
C ARG A 281 2.32 -38.59 -6.38
N VAL A 282 1.72 -37.82 -5.52
CA VAL A 282 1.08 -36.54 -5.88
C VAL A 282 2.00 -35.43 -5.41
N VAL A 283 2.49 -34.64 -6.33
CA VAL A 283 3.40 -33.54 -6.02
C VAL A 283 2.66 -32.21 -6.16
N PHE A 284 2.61 -31.46 -5.08
CA PHE A 284 2.13 -30.08 -5.07
C PHE A 284 3.34 -29.15 -5.06
N TRP A 285 3.37 -28.22 -5.98
CA TRP A 285 4.40 -27.20 -6.04
C TRP A 285 3.78 -25.80 -6.04
N LYS A 286 4.25 -24.93 -5.13
CA LYS A 286 3.94 -23.53 -5.07
C LYS A 286 5.14 -22.74 -5.58
N PRO A 287 5.19 -22.40 -6.87
CA PRO A 287 6.27 -21.61 -7.45
C PRO A 287 6.24 -20.18 -6.89
N PHE A 288 7.40 -19.54 -6.74
CA PHE A 288 7.47 -18.15 -6.24
C PHE A 288 7.54 -17.11 -7.35
N ASP A 289 7.66 -17.51 -8.59
CA ASP A 289 7.54 -16.67 -9.75
C ASP A 289 6.50 -17.22 -10.73
N ASN A 290 6.08 -16.36 -11.68
CA ASN A 290 5.14 -16.75 -12.72
C ASN A 290 5.85 -17.48 -13.90
N GLN A 291 7.07 -18.01 -13.69
CA GLN A 291 7.75 -18.72 -14.74
C GLN A 291 7.01 -20.00 -15.10
N HIS A 292 7.17 -20.39 -16.32
CA HIS A 292 6.45 -21.46 -17.00
C HIS A 292 6.32 -22.76 -16.19
N VAL A 293 5.14 -22.97 -15.66
CA VAL A 293 4.71 -24.25 -15.06
C VAL A 293 4.23 -25.22 -16.15
N GLN A 294 5.02 -25.38 -17.21
CA GLN A 294 4.67 -26.24 -18.32
C GLN A 294 4.58 -27.70 -17.86
N GLY A 295 3.48 -28.37 -18.19
CA GLY A 295 3.26 -29.75 -17.79
C GLY A 295 2.72 -29.96 -16.38
N TRP A 296 2.41 -28.89 -15.64
CA TRP A 296 1.76 -28.94 -14.34
C TRP A 296 0.28 -28.57 -14.43
N ILE A 297 -0.54 -29.21 -13.58
CA ILE A 297 -1.99 -28.96 -13.50
C ILE A 297 -2.25 -27.86 -12.48
N LYS A 298 -3.05 -26.86 -12.84
CA LYS A 298 -3.44 -25.79 -11.90
C LYS A 298 -4.30 -26.36 -10.77
N ASN A 299 -3.96 -25.99 -9.52
CA ASN A 299 -4.77 -26.38 -8.38
C ASN A 299 -6.05 -25.52 -8.35
N TRP A 300 -7.21 -26.17 -8.49
CA TRP A 300 -8.52 -25.52 -8.54
C TRP A 300 -9.06 -25.21 -7.14
N PHE A 301 -8.57 -25.91 -6.12
CA PHE A 301 -9.02 -25.78 -4.73
C PHE A 301 -8.32 -24.64 -3.97
N ASP A 302 -7.22 -24.11 -4.52
CA ASP A 302 -6.48 -23.00 -3.90
C ASP A 302 -7.03 -21.67 -4.42
N ASP A 303 -8.09 -21.18 -3.79
CA ASP A 303 -8.79 -19.95 -4.22
C ASP A 303 -8.04 -18.66 -3.94
N VAL A 304 -7.01 -18.68 -3.10
CA VAL A 304 -6.38 -17.47 -2.61
C VAL A 304 -4.90 -17.43 -3.00
N SER A 305 -4.57 -16.60 -3.99
CA SER A 305 -3.17 -16.22 -4.17
C SER A 305 -2.74 -15.32 -2.99
N GLU A 306 -1.69 -15.73 -2.29
CA GLU A 306 -1.15 -14.99 -1.15
C GLU A 306 -0.24 -13.85 -1.59
N GLN A 307 -0.23 -12.77 -0.82
CA GLN A 307 0.74 -11.70 -0.92
C GLN A 307 1.34 -11.47 0.47
N ARG A 308 2.67 -11.44 0.56
CA ARG A 308 3.38 -11.21 1.81
C ARG A 308 4.23 -9.95 1.72
N GLY A 309 4.32 -9.23 2.84
CA GLY A 309 5.13 -8.02 2.94
C GLY A 309 6.47 -8.33 3.59
N ILE A 310 7.57 -8.01 2.92
CA ILE A 310 8.93 -8.25 3.36
C ILE A 310 9.67 -6.92 3.50
N GLY A 311 10.10 -6.58 4.71
CA GLY A 311 11.06 -5.51 4.93
C GLY A 311 12.47 -6.01 4.61
N ILE A 312 13.26 -5.22 3.87
CA ILE A 312 14.58 -5.64 3.40
C ILE A 312 15.64 -4.72 4.00
N ILE A 313 16.63 -5.33 4.62
CA ILE A 313 17.82 -4.64 5.15
C ILE A 313 19.02 -4.97 4.27
N THR A 314 19.74 -3.92 3.89
CA THR A 314 20.99 -3.98 3.13
C THR A 314 22.08 -3.26 3.91
N GLU A 315 23.34 -3.43 3.51
CA GLU A 315 24.46 -2.69 4.13
C GLU A 315 24.27 -1.17 4.01
N GLN A 316 23.62 -0.69 2.93
CA GLN A 316 23.40 0.74 2.69
C GLN A 316 22.28 1.33 3.57
N ASN A 317 21.28 0.53 3.99
CA ASN A 317 20.13 1.05 4.71
C ASN A 317 20.03 0.58 6.17
N LYS A 318 20.91 -0.29 6.67
CA LYS A 318 20.83 -0.86 8.02
C LYS A 318 20.76 0.20 9.14
N GLU A 319 21.42 1.34 8.97
CA GLU A 319 21.40 2.46 9.92
C GLU A 319 20.24 3.44 9.67
N THR A 320 19.61 3.35 8.53
CA THR A 320 18.63 4.34 8.07
C THR A 320 17.33 3.73 7.55
N TYR A 321 17.10 2.43 7.72
CA TYR A 321 15.95 1.68 7.20
C TYR A 321 14.60 2.34 7.49
N TRP A 322 14.48 2.98 8.65
CA TRP A 322 13.28 3.68 9.07
C TRP A 322 13.01 4.97 8.29
N LYS A 323 14.02 5.56 7.60
CA LYS A 323 13.83 6.74 6.75
C LYS A 323 12.94 6.44 5.55
N GLU A 324 12.90 5.18 5.13
CA GLU A 324 12.06 4.71 4.04
C GLU A 324 10.64 4.36 4.50
N TRP A 325 10.35 4.37 5.78
CA TRP A 325 9.00 4.16 6.30
C TRP A 325 8.09 5.33 5.95
N SER A 326 6.78 5.13 6.00
CA SER A 326 5.81 6.20 5.79
C SER A 326 6.05 7.38 6.73
N SER A 327 5.63 8.58 6.33
CA SER A 327 5.69 9.77 7.18
C SER A 327 4.98 9.56 8.53
N HIS A 328 3.86 8.81 8.51
CA HIS A 328 3.14 8.44 9.72
C HIS A 328 3.99 7.54 10.64
N ALA A 329 4.57 6.45 10.10
CA ALA A 329 5.40 5.55 10.89
C ALA A 329 6.66 6.25 11.42
N ARG A 330 7.31 7.10 10.63
CA ARG A 330 8.48 7.89 11.07
C ARG A 330 8.14 8.79 12.25
N ARG A 331 7.05 9.55 12.18
CA ARG A 331 6.59 10.42 13.26
C ARG A 331 6.25 9.64 14.54
N HIS A 332 5.60 8.48 14.40
CA HIS A 332 5.30 7.60 15.53
C HIS A 332 6.56 6.96 16.12
N ARG A 333 7.57 6.64 15.28
CA ARG A 333 8.88 6.22 15.78
C ARG A 333 9.55 7.31 16.60
N GLU A 334 9.62 8.55 16.10
CA GLU A 334 10.17 9.67 16.83
C GLU A 334 9.45 9.91 18.16
N LYS A 335 8.12 9.80 18.16
CA LYS A 335 7.33 9.89 19.38
C LYS A 335 7.66 8.75 20.35
N TRP A 336 7.82 7.54 19.85
CA TRP A 336 8.21 6.38 20.64
C TRP A 336 9.59 6.53 21.29
N LEU A 337 10.57 7.05 20.57
CA LEU A 337 11.93 7.26 21.10
C LEU A 337 11.99 8.30 22.24
N ARG A 338 10.96 9.13 22.37
CA ARG A 338 10.78 10.11 23.48
C ARG A 338 9.81 9.61 24.55
N GLU A 339 9.34 8.37 24.40
CA GLU A 339 8.34 7.80 25.30
C GLU A 339 9.01 7.36 26.61
N GLU A 340 8.58 7.94 27.71
CA GLU A 340 9.13 7.64 29.04
C GLU A 340 8.27 6.69 29.86
N LYS A 341 6.97 6.62 29.51
CA LYS A 341 5.98 5.83 30.25
C LYS A 341 6.12 4.33 30.01
N TYR A 342 6.49 3.93 28.80
CA TYR A 342 6.52 2.54 28.36
C TYR A 342 7.94 2.10 28.02
N GLU A 343 8.20 0.79 28.18
CA GLU A 343 9.43 0.15 27.73
C GLU A 343 9.13 -1.14 26.99
N ILE A 344 10.04 -1.59 26.12
CA ILE A 344 9.93 -2.91 25.47
C ILE A 344 10.91 -3.85 26.12
N VAL A 345 10.37 -4.96 26.61
CA VAL A 345 11.13 -6.00 27.33
C VAL A 345 10.88 -7.37 26.73
N PRO A 346 11.85 -8.30 26.78
CA PRO A 346 11.59 -9.70 26.52
C PRO A 346 10.72 -10.29 27.63
N VAL A 347 9.82 -11.22 27.30
CA VAL A 347 8.91 -11.84 28.25
C VAL A 347 8.82 -13.34 28.04
N GLN A 348 8.37 -14.07 29.05
CA GLN A 348 8.11 -15.50 28.97
C GLN A 348 6.78 -15.77 28.27
N ILE A 349 6.60 -16.99 27.76
CA ILE A 349 5.41 -17.36 26.98
C ILE A 349 4.14 -17.34 27.84
N GLU A 350 4.22 -17.58 29.13
CA GLU A 350 3.08 -17.54 30.03
C GLU A 350 2.54 -16.10 30.14
N GLU A 351 3.41 -15.15 30.44
CA GLU A 351 3.11 -13.74 30.57
C GLU A 351 2.58 -13.17 29.24
N PHE A 352 3.26 -13.50 28.13
CA PHE A 352 2.81 -13.12 26.78
C PHE A 352 1.42 -13.67 26.45
N SER A 353 1.17 -14.95 26.78
CA SER A 353 -0.09 -15.63 26.51
C SER A 353 -1.24 -15.01 27.30
N GLU A 354 -1.04 -14.71 28.58
CA GLU A 354 -2.03 -14.07 29.43
C GLU A 354 -2.43 -12.69 28.87
N ALA A 355 -1.45 -11.83 28.60
CA ALA A 355 -1.68 -10.52 28.01
C ALA A 355 -2.36 -10.59 26.63
N PHE A 356 -1.97 -11.57 25.79
CA PHE A 356 -2.61 -11.78 24.49
C PHE A 356 -4.07 -12.20 24.63
N HIS A 357 -4.38 -13.10 25.53
CA HIS A 357 -5.77 -13.52 25.80
C HIS A 357 -6.61 -12.35 26.33
N ALA A 358 -6.05 -11.50 27.18
CA ALA A 358 -6.73 -10.29 27.69
C ALA A 358 -7.05 -9.26 26.61
N SER A 359 -6.34 -9.26 25.47
CA SER A 359 -6.54 -8.30 24.38
C SER A 359 -7.90 -8.41 23.66
N LYS A 360 -8.57 -9.56 23.72
CA LYS A 360 -9.92 -9.88 23.19
C LYS A 360 -10.19 -9.56 21.71
N LYS A 361 -9.18 -9.21 20.92
CA LYS A 361 -9.34 -8.75 19.52
C LYS A 361 -9.55 -9.85 18.49
N ILE A 362 -9.17 -11.07 18.80
CA ILE A 362 -9.27 -12.24 17.95
C ILE A 362 -10.11 -13.27 18.70
N GLU A 363 -10.86 -14.07 17.97
CA GLU A 363 -11.65 -15.15 18.58
C GLU A 363 -10.80 -16.06 19.46
N TRP A 364 -11.36 -16.53 20.55
CA TRP A 364 -10.68 -17.31 21.57
C TRP A 364 -9.96 -18.57 21.01
N LEU A 365 -10.63 -19.33 20.15
CA LEU A 365 -10.04 -20.52 19.51
C LEU A 365 -8.81 -20.18 18.69
N THR A 366 -8.86 -19.09 17.93
CA THR A 366 -7.74 -18.61 17.11
C THR A 366 -6.57 -18.16 17.98
N ARG A 367 -6.83 -17.44 19.10
CA ARG A 367 -5.78 -17.06 20.06
C ARG A 367 -5.10 -18.27 20.66
N THR A 368 -5.88 -19.26 21.10
CA THR A 368 -5.38 -20.51 21.66
C THR A 368 -4.53 -21.28 20.66
N GLY A 369 -4.95 -21.31 19.38
CA GLY A 369 -4.19 -21.92 18.30
C GLY A 369 -2.83 -21.26 18.09
N PHE A 370 -2.76 -19.93 18.06
CA PHE A 370 -1.49 -19.19 17.95
C PHE A 370 -0.55 -19.49 19.12
N ILE A 371 -1.05 -19.48 20.34
CA ILE A 371 -0.23 -19.76 21.53
C ILE A 371 0.26 -21.20 21.52
N ARG A 372 -0.57 -22.16 21.12
CA ARG A 372 -0.15 -23.57 20.98
C ARG A 372 1.03 -23.72 20.01
N VAL A 373 0.95 -23.08 18.84
CA VAL A 373 2.04 -23.09 17.86
C VAL A 373 3.31 -22.42 18.40
N LEU A 374 3.17 -21.28 19.10
CA LEU A 374 4.33 -20.63 19.73
C LEU A 374 4.98 -21.51 20.81
N LYS A 375 4.19 -22.15 21.67
CA LYS A 375 4.70 -23.07 22.69
C LYS A 375 5.43 -24.26 22.08
N PHE A 376 4.88 -24.81 20.98
CA PHE A 376 5.54 -25.89 20.26
C PHE A 376 6.89 -25.45 19.68
N ARG A 377 6.96 -24.26 19.07
CA ARG A 377 8.19 -23.68 18.52
C ARG A 377 9.23 -23.40 19.61
N LEU A 378 8.81 -22.86 20.75
CA LEU A 378 9.69 -22.64 21.91
C LEU A 378 10.26 -23.94 22.48
N LYS A 379 9.46 -25.01 22.47
CA LYS A 379 9.94 -26.34 22.93
C LYS A 379 11.00 -26.91 21.96
N ARG A 380 10.85 -26.67 20.64
CA ARG A 380 11.70 -27.26 19.61
C ARG A 380 12.94 -26.41 19.32
N HIS A 381 12.74 -25.11 19.19
CA HIS A 381 13.75 -24.12 18.81
C HIS A 381 13.63 -22.86 19.67
N PRO A 382 13.92 -22.94 20.98
CA PRO A 382 13.75 -21.81 21.90
C PRO A 382 14.61 -20.61 21.51
N GLU A 383 15.80 -20.86 20.95
CA GLU A 383 16.73 -19.85 20.48
C GLU A 383 16.22 -19.02 19.26
N ASN A 384 15.18 -19.50 18.58
CA ASN A 384 14.66 -18.85 17.36
C ASN A 384 13.37 -18.06 17.62
N VAL A 385 12.77 -18.16 18.79
CA VAL A 385 11.54 -17.43 19.14
C VAL A 385 11.89 -16.21 20.00
N ARG A 386 11.36 -15.04 19.61
CA ARG A 386 11.49 -13.81 20.39
C ARG A 386 10.09 -13.32 20.76
N LEU A 387 9.88 -13.09 22.04
CA LEU A 387 8.65 -12.53 22.58
C LEU A 387 8.97 -11.17 23.20
N PHE A 388 8.42 -10.12 22.62
CA PHE A 388 8.58 -8.75 23.09
C PHE A 388 7.25 -8.23 23.64
N ALA A 389 7.29 -7.57 24.77
CA ALA A 389 6.14 -6.87 25.32
C ALA A 389 6.46 -5.41 25.61
N ALA A 390 5.51 -4.54 25.31
CA ALA A 390 5.53 -3.18 25.79
C ALA A 390 4.84 -3.12 27.14
N ARG A 391 5.56 -2.69 28.18
CA ARG A 391 5.15 -2.65 29.57
C ARG A 391 5.04 -1.21 30.05
N ASP A 392 4.03 -0.91 30.81
CA ASP A 392 3.92 0.36 31.54
C ASP A 392 4.88 0.31 32.73
N LYS A 393 5.83 1.25 32.81
CA LYS A 393 6.88 1.28 33.84
C LYS A 393 6.33 1.46 35.26
N GLN A 394 5.18 2.12 35.41
CA GLN A 394 4.58 2.37 36.72
C GLN A 394 3.72 1.18 37.18
N THR A 395 2.85 0.70 36.32
CA THR A 395 1.90 -0.37 36.66
C THR A 395 2.44 -1.78 36.41
N GLN A 396 3.54 -1.89 35.68
CA GLN A 396 4.16 -3.15 35.23
C GLN A 396 3.24 -3.97 34.30
N GLU A 397 2.13 -3.40 33.85
CA GLU A 397 1.16 -4.09 33.02
C GLU A 397 1.61 -4.12 31.55
N ILE A 398 1.46 -5.27 30.89
CA ILE A 398 1.70 -5.41 29.46
C ILE A 398 0.53 -4.79 28.69
N ILE A 399 0.84 -3.83 27.83
CA ILE A 399 -0.15 -3.10 27.02
C ILE A 399 -0.14 -3.50 25.54
N ALA A 400 0.94 -4.12 25.08
CA ALA A 400 1.08 -4.63 23.73
C ALA A 400 2.16 -5.71 23.67
N GLY A 401 2.11 -6.56 22.65
CA GLY A 401 3.12 -7.61 22.45
C GLY A 401 3.33 -7.95 20.99
N LEU A 402 4.53 -8.48 20.73
CA LEU A 402 4.98 -8.95 19.42
C LEU A 402 5.76 -10.25 19.59
N ALA A 403 5.31 -11.31 18.94
CA ALA A 403 6.02 -12.56 18.81
C ALA A 403 6.57 -12.73 17.40
N VAL A 404 7.86 -13.03 17.28
CA VAL A 404 8.53 -13.28 16.01
C VAL A 404 9.31 -14.59 16.08
N VAL A 405 9.50 -15.21 14.94
CA VAL A 405 10.33 -16.40 14.78
C VAL A 405 11.44 -16.10 13.80
N GLN A 406 12.66 -16.43 14.16
CA GLN A 406 13.85 -16.21 13.34
C GLN A 406 14.28 -17.50 12.66
N TYR A 407 14.76 -17.35 11.45
CA TYR A 407 15.33 -18.41 10.62
C TYR A 407 16.71 -17.94 10.15
N PRO A 408 17.75 -18.14 11.00
CA PRO A 408 19.10 -17.65 10.69
C PRO A 408 19.69 -18.25 9.42
N ASP A 409 19.35 -19.51 9.12
CA ASP A 409 19.77 -20.24 7.93
C ASP A 409 19.37 -19.55 6.61
N ILE A 410 18.28 -18.78 6.63
CA ILE A 410 17.80 -17.97 5.50
C ILE A 410 17.78 -16.46 5.80
N ARG A 411 18.40 -16.04 6.90
CA ARG A 411 18.48 -14.64 7.38
C ARG A 411 17.12 -13.94 7.44
N GLN A 412 16.07 -14.66 7.86
CA GLN A 412 14.70 -14.15 7.89
C GLN A 412 14.15 -14.15 9.32
N SER A 413 13.39 -13.10 9.67
CA SER A 413 12.56 -13.05 10.88
C SER A 413 11.11 -12.82 10.51
N ILE A 414 10.18 -13.60 11.08
CA ILE A 414 8.77 -13.61 10.70
C ILE A 414 7.91 -13.15 11.87
N HIS A 415 7.12 -12.13 11.64
CA HIS A 415 6.03 -11.72 12.51
C HIS A 415 4.97 -12.81 12.60
N THR A 416 4.77 -13.36 13.80
CA THR A 416 3.82 -14.44 14.03
C THR A 416 2.54 -13.96 14.69
N VAL A 417 2.66 -13.25 15.82
CA VAL A 417 1.52 -12.77 16.61
C VAL A 417 1.83 -11.36 17.12
N SER A 418 0.84 -10.48 17.10
CA SER A 418 0.91 -9.20 17.80
C SER A 418 -0.44 -8.78 18.34
N PHE A 419 -0.42 -8.02 19.41
CA PHE A 419 -1.60 -7.43 20.00
C PHE A 419 -1.29 -6.05 20.60
N ILE A 420 -2.33 -5.23 20.70
CA ILE A 420 -2.30 -3.93 21.39
C ILE A 420 -3.60 -3.84 22.17
N HIS A 421 -3.57 -3.60 23.47
CA HIS A 421 -4.73 -3.37 24.29
C HIS A 421 -5.43 -2.05 23.93
N ASP A 422 -6.72 -1.96 24.19
CA ASP A 422 -7.52 -0.79 23.79
C ASP A 422 -7.00 0.51 24.38
N LYS A 423 -6.53 0.48 25.62
CA LYS A 423 -5.92 1.63 26.31
C LYS A 423 -4.65 2.17 25.65
N ALA A 424 -3.97 1.34 24.83
CA ALA A 424 -2.74 1.70 24.12
C ALA A 424 -2.94 1.98 22.64
N ARG A 425 -4.18 1.97 22.11
CA ARG A 425 -4.47 2.15 20.67
C ARG A 425 -4.00 3.50 20.10
N HIS A 426 -3.99 4.55 20.91
CA HIS A 426 -3.62 5.89 20.48
C HIS A 426 -2.17 6.24 20.80
N THR A 427 -1.40 5.28 21.28
CA THR A 427 0.02 5.41 21.55
C THR A 427 0.87 5.03 20.34
N SER A 428 2.17 5.28 20.41
CA SER A 428 3.13 4.89 19.36
C SER A 428 3.67 3.48 19.55
N VAL A 429 3.14 2.69 20.49
CA VAL A 429 3.66 1.39 20.92
C VAL A 429 3.76 0.37 19.78
N GLY A 430 2.79 0.34 18.86
CA GLY A 430 2.83 -0.58 17.73
C GLY A 430 4.02 -0.33 16.80
N VAL A 431 4.35 0.93 16.54
CA VAL A 431 5.53 1.31 15.76
C VAL A 431 6.81 1.06 16.58
N GLY A 432 6.77 1.30 17.88
CA GLY A 432 7.87 1.00 18.81
C GLY A 432 8.27 -0.48 18.78
N LEU A 433 7.30 -1.39 18.87
CA LEU A 433 7.54 -2.84 18.78
C LEU A 433 8.16 -3.25 17.45
N ILE A 434 7.68 -2.69 16.32
CA ILE A 434 8.26 -2.97 15.00
C ILE A 434 9.69 -2.42 14.92
N HIS A 435 9.92 -1.21 15.42
CA HIS A 435 11.27 -0.62 15.45
C HIS A 435 12.23 -1.49 16.26
N HIS A 436 11.82 -1.91 17.46
CA HIS A 436 12.61 -2.79 18.32
C HIS A 436 12.91 -4.13 17.63
N TRP A 437 11.93 -4.74 16.96
CA TRP A 437 12.14 -5.96 16.18
C TRP A 437 13.20 -5.80 15.09
N TYR A 438 13.18 -4.68 14.35
CA TYR A 438 14.20 -4.39 13.34
C TYR A 438 15.57 -4.23 13.98
N GLU A 439 15.70 -3.44 15.06
CA GLU A 439 16.98 -3.21 15.73
C GLU A 439 17.61 -4.50 16.27
N GLN A 440 16.81 -5.36 16.90
CA GLN A 440 17.29 -6.64 17.40
C GLN A 440 17.66 -7.59 16.25
N GLY A 441 16.79 -7.73 15.26
CA GLY A 441 17.04 -8.60 14.13
C GLY A 441 18.27 -8.18 13.33
N ILE A 442 18.50 -6.89 13.11
CA ILE A 442 19.71 -6.39 12.43
C ILE A 442 20.97 -6.76 13.20
N LYS A 443 20.99 -6.63 14.54
CA LYS A 443 22.10 -7.06 15.40
C LYS A 443 22.36 -8.57 15.27
N GLU A 444 21.31 -9.36 15.06
CA GLU A 444 21.38 -10.82 14.90
C GLU A 444 21.59 -11.27 13.45
N GLY A 445 21.90 -10.34 12.52
CA GLY A 445 22.22 -10.63 11.11
C GLY A 445 21.00 -10.92 10.22
N ILE A 446 19.80 -10.64 10.69
CA ILE A 446 18.57 -10.77 9.90
C ILE A 446 18.54 -9.71 8.80
N ARG A 447 18.27 -10.16 7.58
CA ARG A 447 18.14 -9.31 6.40
C ARG A 447 16.69 -9.09 5.97
N TYR A 448 15.84 -10.09 6.18
CA TYR A 448 14.46 -10.09 5.70
C TYR A 448 13.48 -10.15 6.85
N PHE A 449 12.65 -9.11 6.97
CA PHE A 449 11.61 -8.98 8.00
C PHE A 449 10.24 -9.27 7.38
N ASN A 450 9.72 -10.46 7.60
CA ASN A 450 8.50 -10.95 6.99
C ASN A 450 7.29 -10.61 7.86
N PHE A 451 6.48 -9.66 7.43
CA PHE A 451 5.25 -9.25 8.11
C PHE A 451 4.07 -10.20 7.87
N GLY A 452 4.28 -11.28 7.12
CA GLY A 452 3.22 -12.21 6.75
C GLY A 452 2.24 -11.64 5.73
N LEU A 453 1.01 -12.15 5.74
CA LEU A 453 -0.01 -11.81 4.75
C LEU A 453 -0.34 -10.32 4.72
N VAL A 454 -0.44 -9.78 3.49
CA VAL A 454 -0.90 -8.44 3.19
C VAL A 454 -2.12 -8.56 2.28
N TRP A 455 -3.20 -7.88 2.64
CA TRP A 455 -4.46 -7.94 1.91
C TRP A 455 -4.32 -7.46 0.47
N LYS A 456 -4.92 -8.20 -0.46
CA LYS A 456 -5.15 -7.81 -1.85
C LYS A 456 -6.60 -8.04 -2.23
N LYS A 457 -7.03 -7.49 -3.38
CA LYS A 457 -8.38 -7.70 -3.90
C LYS A 457 -8.66 -9.21 -4.07
N GLY A 458 -9.78 -9.66 -3.53
CA GLY A 458 -10.15 -11.09 -3.47
C GLY A 458 -9.94 -11.73 -2.09
N ASN A 459 -9.07 -11.18 -1.25
CA ASN A 459 -8.91 -11.68 0.12
C ASN A 459 -10.06 -11.23 1.05
N PRO A 460 -10.29 -11.93 2.17
CA PRO A 460 -11.30 -11.54 3.16
C PRO A 460 -11.15 -10.09 3.62
N ARG A 461 -12.25 -9.35 3.67
CA ARG A 461 -12.24 -7.91 4.03
C ARG A 461 -11.70 -7.64 5.43
N ALA A 462 -11.86 -8.58 6.35
CA ALA A 462 -11.33 -8.49 7.73
C ALA A 462 -9.80 -8.29 7.78
N TRP A 463 -9.05 -8.77 6.79
CA TRP A 463 -7.59 -8.63 6.73
C TRP A 463 -7.13 -7.23 6.27
N LYS A 464 -8.04 -6.40 5.75
CA LYS A 464 -7.69 -5.10 5.14
C LYS A 464 -7.11 -4.12 6.17
N GLY A 465 -7.75 -4.00 7.34
CA GLY A 465 -7.31 -3.06 8.39
C GLY A 465 -5.92 -3.35 8.91
N TYR A 466 -5.63 -4.63 9.14
CA TYR A 466 -4.33 -5.10 9.59
C TYR A 466 -3.21 -4.85 8.55
N SER A 467 -3.54 -5.00 7.28
CA SER A 467 -2.60 -4.76 6.18
C SER A 467 -2.24 -3.29 6.00
N VAL A 468 -3.14 -2.36 6.35
CA VAL A 468 -2.85 -0.92 6.33
C VAL A 468 -1.72 -0.57 7.29
N PHE A 469 -1.73 -1.14 8.50
CA PHE A 469 -0.64 -0.94 9.46
C PHE A 469 0.69 -1.47 8.93
N LYS A 470 0.72 -2.70 8.40
CA LYS A 470 1.94 -3.33 7.87
C LYS A 470 2.58 -2.52 6.75
N ARG A 471 1.77 -2.01 5.84
CA ARG A 471 2.26 -1.28 4.65
C ARG A 471 3.00 0.03 4.95
N GLN A 472 2.98 0.50 6.20
CA GLN A 472 3.72 1.69 6.63
C GLN A 472 5.25 1.48 6.70
N PHE A 473 5.72 0.22 6.69
CA PHE A 473 7.10 -0.16 7.01
C PHE A 473 7.97 -0.46 5.80
N ASN A 474 7.71 0.14 4.65
CA ASN A 474 8.51 -0.04 3.44
C ASN A 474 8.63 -1.51 3.00
N LEU A 475 7.51 -2.21 2.88
CA LEU A 475 7.53 -3.63 2.57
C LEU A 475 7.62 -3.89 1.06
N TYR A 476 8.51 -4.77 0.67
CA TYR A 476 8.47 -5.43 -0.62
C TYR A 476 7.34 -6.47 -0.61
N LEU A 477 6.49 -6.45 -1.63
CA LEU A 477 5.34 -7.35 -1.70
C LEU A 477 5.66 -8.56 -2.56
N VAL A 478 5.91 -9.69 -1.94
CA VAL A 478 6.07 -10.97 -2.63
C VAL A 478 4.69 -11.57 -2.89
N CYS A 479 4.37 -11.82 -4.15
CA CYS A 479 3.13 -12.47 -4.54
C CYS A 479 3.40 -13.94 -4.84
N TYR A 480 2.65 -14.81 -4.19
CA TYR A 480 2.71 -16.24 -4.39
C TYR A 480 1.63 -16.65 -5.39
N PRO A 481 1.97 -17.24 -6.53
CA PRO A 481 0.99 -17.80 -7.45
C PRO A 481 0.25 -18.96 -6.80
N LYS A 482 -0.80 -19.42 -7.45
CA LYS A 482 -1.52 -20.63 -7.02
C LYS A 482 -0.60 -21.83 -7.12
N ALA A 483 -0.74 -22.77 -6.20
CA ALA A 483 -0.06 -24.05 -6.29
C ALA A 483 -0.46 -24.79 -7.57
N VAL A 484 0.46 -25.58 -8.09
CA VAL A 484 0.24 -26.50 -9.19
C VAL A 484 0.50 -27.92 -8.70
N TRP A 485 -0.01 -28.93 -9.39
CA TRP A 485 0.20 -30.31 -9.00
C TRP A 485 0.48 -31.21 -10.19
N LYS A 486 1.13 -32.33 -9.94
CA LYS A 486 1.43 -33.34 -10.93
C LYS A 486 1.43 -34.71 -10.26
N PHE A 487 1.05 -35.71 -11.00
CA PHE A 487 1.06 -37.09 -10.56
C PHE A 487 2.28 -37.81 -11.16
N PHE A 488 2.97 -38.59 -10.34
CA PHE A 488 4.11 -39.44 -10.74
C PHE A 488 3.83 -40.88 -10.35
N TRP A 489 4.06 -41.78 -11.28
CA TRP A 489 3.98 -43.21 -11.07
C TRP A 489 5.36 -43.79 -10.88
#